data_e67016320f83a4cb377be59988265c33
#
_entry.id   e67016320f83a4cb377be59988265c33
#
_cell.length_a   1.000
_cell.length_b   1.000
_cell.length_c   1.000
_cell.angle_alpha   90.00
_cell.angle_beta   90.00
_cell.angle_gamma   90.00
#
_symmetry.space_group_name_H-M   'P 1'
#
loop_
_entity.id
_entity.type
_entity.pdbx_description
1 polymer ?
#
loop_
_entity_poly.entity_id
_entity_poly.type
_entity_poly.pdbx_seq_one_letter_code
_entity_poly.pdbx_strand_id
1 'polypeptide(L)' 'MANIIEKGKELSNRELDVLKLIYFEPEEIAERLSISTLTVKSYLQHLRVKLASNKRHKIVITALKQGLIKIDEFITE' A
#
# COMPACT_ATOMS: atom_id res chain seq x y z
N MET A 1 -22.75 -8.38 -7.46
CA MET A 1 -21.96 -8.11 -8.12
C MET A 1 -21.18 -6.97 -7.82
N ALA A 2 -21.47 -6.26 -6.85
CA ALA A 2 -20.68 -5.14 -6.48
C ALA A 2 -19.26 -5.53 -6.17
N ASN A 3 -19.10 -6.73 -5.72
CA ASN A 3 -17.76 -7.09 -5.36
C ASN A 3 -16.86 -7.24 -6.55
N ILE A 4 -17.40 -7.34 -7.72
CA ILE A 4 -16.57 -7.40 -8.88
C ILE A 4 -15.83 -6.11 -9.06
N ILE A 5 -16.45 -5.01 -8.73
CA ILE A 5 -15.79 -3.74 -8.85
C ILE A 5 -14.66 -3.67 -7.89
N GLU A 6 -14.84 -4.24 -6.72
CA GLU A 6 -13.80 -4.17 -5.73
C GLU A 6 -12.62 -5.03 -6.07
N LYS A 7 -12.80 -6.01 -6.97
CA LYS A 7 -11.68 -6.80 -7.32
C LYS A 7 -10.59 -5.97 -7.91
N GLY A 8 -10.90 -4.99 -8.66
CA GLY A 8 -9.90 -4.14 -9.25
C GLY A 8 -9.12 -3.37 -8.23
N LYS A 9 -9.61 -3.32 -7.00
CA LYS A 9 -8.92 -2.60 -5.96
C LYS A 9 -8.20 -3.51 -5.00
N GLU A 10 -8.28 -4.80 -5.23
CA GLU A 10 -7.55 -5.69 -4.37
C GLU A 10 -6.06 -5.49 -4.55
N LEU A 11 -5.33 -5.64 -3.48
CA LEU A 11 -3.89 -5.47 -3.50
C LEU A 11 -3.21 -6.81 -3.56
N SER A 12 -2.11 -6.90 -4.31
CA SER A 12 -1.30 -8.09 -4.29
C SER A 12 -0.62 -8.19 -2.93
N ASN A 13 -0.06 -9.38 -2.64
CA ASN A 13 0.64 -9.56 -1.38
C ASN A 13 1.79 -8.58 -1.23
N ARG A 14 2.50 -8.31 -2.30
CA ARG A 14 3.64 -7.41 -2.24
C ARG A 14 3.19 -5.96 -2.08
N GLU A 15 2.10 -5.60 -2.74
CA GLU A 15 1.55 -4.27 -2.56
C GLU A 15 1.09 -4.07 -1.12
N LEU A 16 0.52 -5.11 -0.53
CA LEU A 16 0.10 -5.03 0.85
C LEU A 16 1.30 -4.89 1.78
N ASP A 17 2.38 -5.61 1.49
CA ASP A 17 3.60 -5.49 2.28
C ASP A 17 4.12 -4.05 2.25
N VAL A 18 4.11 -3.43 1.07
CA VAL A 18 4.56 -2.05 0.94
C VAL A 18 3.62 -1.12 1.70
N LEU A 19 2.32 -1.38 1.61
CA LEU A 19 1.34 -0.55 2.32
C LEU A 19 1.58 -0.60 3.84
N LYS A 20 1.89 -1.78 4.36
CA LYS A 20 2.14 -1.91 5.80
C LYS A 20 3.34 -1.09 6.24
N LEU A 21 4.25 -0.80 5.33
CA LEU A 21 5.48 -0.06 5.63
C LEU A 21 5.43 1.36 5.09
N ILE A 22 4.23 1.85 4.80
CA ILE A 22 4.12 3.10 4.05
C ILE A 22 4.65 4.32 4.81
N TYR A 23 4.79 4.21 6.13
CA TYR A 23 5.30 5.33 6.92
C TYR A 23 6.82 5.42 6.90
N PHE A 24 7.49 4.44 6.28
CA PHE A 24 8.94 4.50 6.14
C PHE A 24 9.29 5.10 4.78
N GLU A 25 10.52 5.57 4.66
CA GLU A 25 11.00 6.07 3.38
C GLU A 25 11.17 4.91 2.41
N PRO A 26 11.07 5.16 1.10
CA PRO A 26 11.19 4.07 0.12
C PRO A 26 12.47 3.24 0.27
N GLU A 27 13.58 3.87 0.63
CA GLU A 27 14.84 3.14 0.82
C GLU A 27 14.74 2.16 1.97
N GLU A 28 14.07 2.56 3.04
CA GLU A 28 13.89 1.69 4.19
C GLU A 28 12.95 0.54 3.86
N ILE A 29 11.88 0.83 3.12
CA ILE A 29 10.96 -0.22 2.70
C ILE A 29 11.69 -1.24 1.84
N ALA A 30 12.52 -0.75 0.92
CA ALA A 30 13.29 -1.62 0.03
C ALA A 30 14.18 -2.55 0.83
N GLU A 31 14.84 -2.00 1.84
CA GLU A 31 15.74 -2.79 2.66
C GLU A 31 14.97 -3.85 3.44
N ARG A 32 13.85 -3.46 4.03
CA ARG A 32 13.06 -4.39 4.84
C ARG A 32 12.48 -5.53 4.02
N LEU A 33 12.14 -5.26 2.75
CA LEU A 33 11.54 -6.25 1.89
C LEU A 33 12.55 -6.95 0.98
N SER A 34 13.81 -6.54 1.05
CA SER A 34 14.88 -7.11 0.22
C SER A 34 14.58 -6.97 -1.28
N ILE A 35 14.11 -5.79 -1.66
CA ILE A 35 13.86 -5.46 -3.06
C ILE A 35 14.50 -4.11 -3.34
N SER A 36 14.52 -3.71 -4.60
CA SER A 36 15.14 -2.45 -4.97
C SER A 36 14.22 -1.27 -4.63
N THR A 37 14.82 -0.11 -4.40
CA THR A 37 14.05 1.11 -4.16
C THR A 37 13.16 1.42 -5.35
N LEU A 38 13.66 1.16 -6.56
CA LEU A 38 12.87 1.41 -7.76
C LEU A 38 11.61 0.55 -7.75
N THR A 39 11.74 -0.70 -7.33
CA THR A 39 10.58 -1.59 -7.25
C THR A 39 9.59 -1.08 -6.21
N VAL A 40 10.09 -0.56 -5.07
CA VAL A 40 9.22 0.01 -4.06
C VAL A 40 8.44 1.18 -4.64
N LYS A 41 9.11 2.04 -5.41
CA LYS A 41 8.44 3.20 -6.00
C LYS A 41 7.36 2.77 -6.98
N SER A 42 7.59 1.68 -7.70
CA SER A 42 6.55 1.14 -8.57
C SER A 42 5.34 0.68 -7.78
N TYR A 43 5.56 -0.02 -6.67
CA TYR A 43 4.45 -0.45 -5.84
C TYR A 43 3.72 0.73 -5.23
N LEU A 44 4.45 1.77 -4.82
CA LEU A 44 3.81 2.96 -4.28
C LEU A 44 2.93 3.62 -5.35
N GLN A 45 3.40 3.62 -6.59
CA GLN A 45 2.61 4.18 -7.67
C GLN A 45 1.34 3.35 -7.90
N HIS A 46 1.46 2.03 -7.82
CA HIS A 46 0.28 1.17 -7.94
C HIS A 46 -0.73 1.47 -6.84
N LEU A 47 -0.24 1.70 -5.62
CA LEU A 47 -1.13 2.03 -4.51
C LEU A 47 -1.85 3.35 -4.77
N ARG A 48 -1.12 4.35 -5.29
CA ARG A 48 -1.74 5.63 -5.58
C ARG A 48 -2.85 5.50 -6.60
N VAL A 49 -2.63 4.68 -7.61
CA VAL A 49 -3.63 4.46 -8.64
C VAL A 49 -4.81 3.68 -8.09
N LYS A 50 -4.53 2.58 -7.41
CA LYS A 50 -5.60 1.72 -6.91
C LYS A 50 -6.45 2.39 -5.85
N LEU A 51 -5.84 3.23 -5.03
CA LEU A 51 -6.56 3.89 -3.94
C LEU A 51 -6.88 5.34 -4.28
N ALA A 52 -6.63 5.71 -5.53
CA ALA A 52 -7.05 7.01 -6.09
C ALA A 52 -6.58 8.18 -5.25
N SER A 53 -5.31 8.17 -4.81
CA SER A 53 -4.80 9.26 -4.02
C SER A 53 -3.29 9.37 -4.19
N ASN A 54 -2.81 10.62 -4.14
CA ASN A 54 -1.38 10.88 -4.19
C ASN A 54 -0.78 11.09 -2.82
N LYS A 55 -1.59 11.18 -1.79
CA LYS A 55 -1.09 11.52 -0.47
C LYS A 55 -1.08 10.31 0.43
N ARG A 56 0.01 10.17 1.19
CA ARG A 56 0.20 9.01 2.04
C ARG A 56 -0.98 8.79 2.99
N HIS A 57 -1.39 9.84 3.71
CA HIS A 57 -2.45 9.66 4.70
C HIS A 57 -3.78 9.32 4.04
N LYS A 58 -4.03 9.80 2.83
CA LYS A 58 -5.27 9.47 2.15
C LYS A 58 -5.26 8.04 1.65
N ILE A 59 -4.11 7.56 1.23
CA ILE A 59 -3.97 6.16 0.85
C ILE A 59 -4.29 5.28 2.06
N VAL A 60 -3.75 5.64 3.22
CA VAL A 60 -3.99 4.89 4.45
C VAL A 60 -5.48 4.90 4.82
N ILE A 61 -6.08 6.07 4.81
CA ILE A 61 -7.49 6.19 5.17
C ILE A 61 -8.36 5.38 4.21
N THR A 62 -8.09 5.48 2.91
CA THR A 62 -8.87 4.76 1.92
C THR A 62 -8.72 3.25 2.13
N ALA A 63 -7.49 2.80 2.38
CA ALA A 63 -7.24 1.38 2.59
C ALA A 63 -7.99 0.87 3.81
N LEU A 64 -8.03 1.66 4.89
CA LEU A 64 -8.75 1.29 6.09
C LEU A 64 -10.25 1.23 5.83
N LYS A 65 -10.77 2.23 5.11
CA LYS A 65 -12.18 2.27 4.80
C LYS A 65 -12.63 1.11 3.94
N GLN A 66 -11.76 0.67 3.04
CA GLN A 66 -12.10 -0.43 2.15
C GLN A 66 -11.80 -1.79 2.77
N GLY A 67 -11.28 -1.81 3.99
CA GLY A 67 -11.02 -3.07 4.66
C GLY A 67 -9.83 -3.82 4.10
N LEU A 68 -8.95 -3.14 3.37
CA LEU A 68 -7.78 -3.78 2.79
C LEU A 68 -6.70 -4.06 3.84
N ILE A 69 -6.71 -3.29 4.92
CA ILE A 69 -5.70 -3.42 5.97
C ILE A 69 -6.32 -2.91 7.27
N LYS A 70 -5.86 -3.44 8.39
CA LYS A 70 -6.30 -2.95 9.70
C LYS A 70 -5.24 -2.01 10.24
N ILE A 71 -5.67 -1.11 11.10
CA ILE A 71 -4.76 -0.08 11.58
C ILE A 71 -3.56 -0.66 12.32
N ASP A 72 -3.74 -1.78 13.01
CA ASP A 72 -2.65 -2.35 13.77
C ASP A 72 -1.68 -3.15 12.89
N GLU A 73 -1.97 -3.28 11.60
CA GLU A 73 -1.06 -3.96 10.69
C GLU A 73 0.02 -3.03 10.15
N PHE A 74 -0.13 -1.72 10.32
CA PHE A 74 0.91 -0.81 9.88
C PHE A 74 2.11 -0.93 10.81
N ILE A 75 3.28 -0.97 10.22
CA ILE A 75 4.52 -1.09 10.98
C ILE A 75 5.10 0.31 11.16
N THR A 76 5.39 0.66 12.41
CA THR A 76 5.99 1.96 12.70
C THR A 76 7.10 1.74 13.71
N GLU A 77 7.99 2.70 13.82
CA GLU A 77 9.06 2.58 14.79
C GLU A 77 8.62 2.97 16.20
#